data_b212a4bcc4134544fff0bbf027394e74
#
_entry.id   b212a4bcc4134544fff0bbf027394e74
#
_cell.length_a   1.000
_cell.length_b   1.000
_cell.length_c   1.000
_cell.angle_alpha   90.00
_cell.angle_beta   90.00
_cell.angle_gamma   90.00
#
_symmetry.space_group_name_H-M   'P 1'
#
loop_
_entity.id
_entity.type
_entity.pdbx_description
1 polymer ?
#
loop_
_entity_poly.entity_id
_entity_poly.type
_entity_poly.pdbx_seq_one_letter_code
_entity_poly.pdbx_strand_id
1 'polypeptide(L)'
;MRIAAGLHPHNAKYWGPETEERLRAMLHDKRTSCLGEIGLDYHYDLSPREDQERAFRAQVRIAKEAGLPVMLHIREAHDDALAIMRDEGWPEAGCILHCFTNDWGTLEPWIDAGCSVTFGGALTFNNGDAIRDAAARVPEMQLMVETDSPYMAPKPLRGEACEPAMAVFTESALADVRGAEGEERLALFRRVLTNAESMLNRPPTAWQLGK
;
A
#
# COMPACT_ATOMS: atom_id res chain seq x y z
N MET A 1 14.11 4.24 -10.78
CA MET A 1 13.62 4.15 -9.39
C MET A 1 12.44 5.09 -9.26
N ARG A 2 11.36 4.64 -8.63
CA ARG A 2 10.19 5.45 -8.24
C ARG A 2 10.23 5.71 -6.75
N ILE A 3 9.56 6.76 -6.29
CA ILE A 3 9.45 7.13 -4.88
C ILE A 3 7.99 7.34 -4.51
N ALA A 4 7.64 7.10 -3.26
CA ALA A 4 6.44 7.58 -2.62
C ALA A 4 6.79 8.69 -1.62
N ALA A 5 5.93 9.67 -1.46
CA ALA A 5 6.10 10.74 -0.48
C ALA A 5 4.79 10.97 0.27
N GLY A 6 4.86 10.97 1.59
CA GLY A 6 3.73 11.15 2.48
C GLY A 6 4.19 11.37 3.92
N LEU A 7 3.26 11.80 4.78
CA LEU A 7 3.48 11.85 6.22
C LEU A 7 2.80 10.64 6.87
N HIS A 8 3.62 9.69 7.32
CA HIS A 8 3.17 8.47 7.99
C HIS A 8 2.36 8.78 9.27
N PRO A 9 1.33 7.98 9.63
CA PRO A 9 0.49 8.22 10.80
C PRO A 9 1.27 8.38 12.12
N HIS A 10 2.42 7.72 12.27
CA HIS A 10 3.27 7.90 13.44
C HIS A 10 3.73 9.34 13.66
N ASN A 11 3.81 10.14 12.60
CA ASN A 11 4.28 11.51 12.61
C ASN A 11 3.15 12.54 12.40
N ALA A 12 1.88 12.10 12.39
CA ALA A 12 0.73 12.93 12.06
C ALA A 12 0.58 14.18 12.94
N LYS A 13 1.06 14.13 14.19
CA LYS A 13 1.14 15.29 15.11
C LYS A 13 1.93 16.47 14.56
N TYR A 14 2.78 16.25 13.55
CA TYR A 14 3.56 17.31 12.89
C TYR A 14 2.88 17.84 11.62
N TRP A 15 1.63 17.41 11.33
CA TRP A 15 0.89 17.92 10.18
C TRP A 15 0.52 19.40 10.37
N GLY A 16 0.92 20.21 9.44
CA GLY A 16 0.64 21.66 9.42
C GLY A 16 1.10 22.30 8.12
N PRO A 17 0.96 23.62 7.96
CA PRO A 17 1.25 24.33 6.70
C PRO A 17 2.65 24.06 6.13
N GLU A 18 3.66 24.05 6.99
CA GLU A 18 5.05 23.81 6.56
C GLU A 18 5.22 22.35 6.04
N THR A 19 4.64 21.37 6.76
CA THR A 19 4.70 19.96 6.35
C THR A 19 3.96 19.74 5.04
N GLU A 20 2.79 20.38 4.87
CA GLU A 20 2.03 20.31 3.62
C GLU A 20 2.82 20.93 2.46
N GLU A 21 3.42 22.11 2.65
CA GLU A 21 4.22 22.76 1.61
C GLU A 21 5.40 21.87 1.17
N ARG A 22 6.11 21.28 2.14
CA ARG A 22 7.20 20.34 1.85
C ARG A 22 6.72 19.10 1.11
N LEU A 23 5.58 18.52 1.52
CA LEU A 23 4.99 17.38 0.82
C LEU A 23 4.65 17.74 -0.62
N ARG A 24 3.95 18.86 -0.85
CA ARG A 24 3.61 19.35 -2.19
C ARG A 24 4.86 19.55 -3.06
N ALA A 25 5.94 20.10 -2.50
CA ALA A 25 7.21 20.22 -3.22
C ALA A 25 7.81 18.86 -3.61
N MET A 26 7.76 17.87 -2.71
CA MET A 26 8.23 16.50 -3.01
C MET A 26 7.40 15.82 -4.09
N LEU A 27 6.09 16.07 -4.14
CA LEU A 27 5.20 15.50 -5.15
C LEU A 27 5.48 16.04 -6.57
N HIS A 28 6.10 17.23 -6.71
CA HIS A 28 6.53 17.74 -8.02
C HIS A 28 7.73 16.98 -8.61
N ASP A 29 8.47 16.19 -7.84
CA ASP A 29 9.50 15.32 -8.40
C ASP A 29 8.84 14.27 -9.32
N LYS A 30 9.24 14.24 -10.59
CA LYS A 30 8.68 13.33 -11.61
C LYS A 30 8.91 11.84 -11.30
N ARG A 31 9.77 11.52 -10.34
CA ARG A 31 9.96 10.16 -9.83
C ARG A 31 8.88 9.77 -8.83
N THR A 32 8.19 10.75 -8.21
CA THR A 32 7.12 10.48 -7.27
C THR A 32 5.92 9.89 -8.04
N SER A 33 5.62 8.64 -7.75
CA SER A 33 4.58 7.86 -8.42
C SER A 33 3.36 7.60 -7.53
N CYS A 34 3.46 7.89 -6.23
CA CYS A 34 2.44 7.61 -5.25
C CYS A 34 2.53 8.59 -4.08
N LEU A 35 1.41 9.01 -3.52
CA LEU A 35 1.36 9.71 -2.23
C LEU A 35 1.23 8.67 -1.12
N GLY A 36 2.26 8.50 -0.33
CA GLY A 36 2.32 7.45 0.71
C GLY A 36 3.69 7.41 1.41
N GLU A 37 3.80 6.69 2.55
CA GLU A 37 2.67 6.02 3.19
C GLU A 37 1.87 7.01 4.02
N ILE A 38 0.54 6.93 3.94
CA ILE A 38 -0.42 7.72 4.71
C ILE A 38 -1.47 6.80 5.32
N GLY A 39 -2.22 7.24 6.31
CA GLY A 39 -3.28 6.43 6.88
C GLY A 39 -3.38 6.53 8.39
N LEU A 40 -3.71 5.39 9.04
CA LEU A 40 -3.97 5.30 10.46
C LEU A 40 -3.23 4.10 11.10
N ASP A 41 -2.62 4.32 12.24
CA ASP A 41 -1.99 3.28 13.08
C ASP A 41 -2.44 3.42 14.53
N TYR A 42 -3.43 2.62 14.92
CA TYR A 42 -3.95 2.59 16.29
C TYR A 42 -3.26 1.54 17.16
N HIS A 43 -2.34 0.76 16.58
CA HIS A 43 -1.53 -0.20 17.30
C HIS A 43 -0.38 0.48 18.05
N TYR A 44 0.44 1.26 17.34
CA TYR A 44 1.55 2.01 17.96
C TYR A 44 1.09 3.32 18.55
N ASP A 45 0.06 3.94 17.97
CA ASP A 45 -0.63 5.17 18.45
C ASP A 45 0.35 6.31 18.79
N LEU A 46 1.39 6.50 17.96
CA LEU A 46 2.50 7.44 18.20
C LEU A 46 2.15 8.91 17.94
N SER A 47 1.00 9.17 17.34
CA SER A 47 0.38 10.49 17.22
C SER A 47 -1.07 10.39 17.68
N PRO A 48 -1.66 11.43 18.28
CA PRO A 48 -3.09 11.45 18.62
C PRO A 48 -3.95 11.06 17.41
N ARG A 49 -4.99 10.26 17.63
CA ARG A 49 -5.86 9.76 16.54
C ARG A 49 -6.49 10.89 15.73
N GLU A 50 -6.92 11.95 16.38
CA GLU A 50 -7.44 13.16 15.71
C GLU A 50 -6.41 13.78 14.75
N ASP A 51 -5.14 13.77 15.11
CA ASP A 51 -4.07 14.24 14.24
C ASP A 51 -3.85 13.28 13.08
N GLN A 52 -3.89 11.96 13.32
CA GLN A 52 -3.79 10.96 12.28
C GLN A 52 -4.91 11.12 11.25
N GLU A 53 -6.18 11.22 11.69
CA GLU A 53 -7.32 11.42 10.80
C GLU A 53 -7.22 12.73 10.02
N ARG A 54 -6.85 13.84 10.70
CA ARG A 54 -6.69 15.15 10.06
C ARG A 54 -5.62 15.10 8.97
N ALA A 55 -4.45 14.54 9.27
CA ALA A 55 -3.34 14.42 8.32
C ALA A 55 -3.70 13.47 7.17
N PHE A 56 -4.39 12.37 7.44
CA PHE A 56 -4.82 11.41 6.43
C PHE A 56 -5.80 12.06 5.45
N ARG A 57 -6.87 12.71 5.94
CA ARG A 57 -7.84 13.43 5.10
C ARG A 57 -7.18 14.48 4.20
N ALA A 58 -6.30 15.29 4.77
CA ALA A 58 -5.60 16.33 4.01
C ALA A 58 -4.74 15.72 2.88
N GLN A 59 -4.03 14.65 3.16
CA GLN A 59 -3.17 14.00 2.19
C GLN A 59 -3.95 13.27 1.09
N VAL A 60 -5.12 12.68 1.39
CA VAL A 60 -6.01 12.13 0.37
C VAL A 60 -6.46 13.22 -0.62
N ARG A 61 -6.83 14.42 -0.12
CA ARG A 61 -7.20 15.56 -0.98
C ARG A 61 -6.04 15.97 -1.88
N ILE A 62 -4.83 16.08 -1.32
CA ILE A 62 -3.63 16.43 -2.09
C ILE A 62 -3.33 15.39 -3.17
N ALA A 63 -3.48 14.09 -2.87
CA ALA A 63 -3.29 13.03 -3.86
C ALA A 63 -4.26 13.18 -5.04
N LYS A 64 -5.53 13.50 -4.76
CA LYS A 64 -6.56 13.75 -5.78
C LYS A 64 -6.21 14.97 -6.64
N GLU A 65 -5.78 16.08 -6.02
CA GLU A 65 -5.32 17.28 -6.73
C GLU A 65 -4.12 16.97 -7.63
N ALA A 66 -3.17 16.20 -7.12
CA ALA A 66 -1.95 15.85 -7.85
C ALA A 66 -2.16 14.76 -8.92
N GLY A 67 -3.33 14.10 -8.94
CA GLY A 67 -3.60 12.97 -9.83
C GLY A 67 -2.73 11.75 -9.55
N LEU A 68 -2.33 11.55 -8.29
CA LEU A 68 -1.49 10.45 -7.84
C LEU A 68 -2.31 9.40 -7.08
N PRO A 69 -1.95 8.11 -7.19
CA PRO A 69 -2.52 7.09 -6.33
C PRO A 69 -2.05 7.29 -4.88
N VAL A 70 -2.79 6.73 -3.93
CA VAL A 70 -2.41 6.69 -2.51
C VAL A 70 -1.91 5.31 -2.11
N MET A 71 -0.91 5.28 -1.23
CA MET A 71 -0.43 4.07 -0.57
C MET A 71 -0.77 4.17 0.92
N LEU A 72 -1.60 3.24 1.39
CA LEU A 72 -2.23 3.29 2.70
C LEU A 72 -1.55 2.35 3.69
N HIS A 73 -1.07 2.92 4.78
CA HIS A 73 -0.69 2.21 5.99
C HIS A 73 -1.89 2.19 6.95
N ILE A 74 -2.50 1.02 7.15
CA ILE A 74 -3.64 0.88 8.05
C ILE A 74 -3.39 -0.25 9.03
N ARG A 75 -3.36 0.09 10.31
CA ARG A 75 -3.14 -0.90 11.37
C ARG A 75 -4.11 -0.71 12.52
N GLU A 76 -4.94 -1.75 12.77
CA GLU A 76 -6.02 -1.74 13.78
C GLU A 76 -7.01 -0.56 13.64
N ALA A 77 -7.19 -0.04 12.38
CA ALA A 77 -7.97 1.17 12.09
C ALA A 77 -8.73 1.07 10.76
N HIS A 78 -9.04 -0.15 10.27
CA HIS A 78 -9.60 -0.32 8.93
C HIS A 78 -10.98 0.33 8.77
N ASP A 79 -11.86 0.26 9.77
CA ASP A 79 -13.22 0.82 9.69
C ASP A 79 -13.17 2.35 9.58
N ASP A 80 -12.38 3.02 10.42
CA ASP A 80 -12.22 4.47 10.41
C ASP A 80 -11.54 4.94 9.11
N ALA A 81 -10.53 4.21 8.66
CA ALA A 81 -9.85 4.52 7.42
C ALA A 81 -10.77 4.38 6.19
N LEU A 82 -11.61 3.33 6.14
CA LEU A 82 -12.63 3.16 5.10
C LEU A 82 -13.67 4.28 5.13
N ALA A 83 -14.11 4.69 6.33
CA ALA A 83 -15.03 5.80 6.49
C ALA A 83 -14.41 7.09 5.94
N ILE A 84 -13.15 7.39 6.28
CA ILE A 84 -12.44 8.55 5.78
C ILE A 84 -12.31 8.51 4.25
N MET A 85 -11.92 7.37 3.68
CA MET A 85 -11.78 7.24 2.21
C MET A 85 -13.12 7.42 1.49
N ARG A 86 -14.23 6.97 2.07
CA ARG A 86 -15.58 7.19 1.53
C ARG A 86 -16.00 8.66 1.59
N ASP A 87 -15.72 9.33 2.71
CA ASP A 87 -16.02 10.76 2.89
C ASP A 87 -15.23 11.64 1.94
N GLU A 88 -13.92 11.42 1.83
CA GLU A 88 -13.03 12.22 0.99
C GLU A 88 -13.16 11.88 -0.50
N GLY A 89 -13.69 10.71 -0.81
CA GLY A 89 -13.75 10.15 -2.16
C GLY A 89 -12.42 9.58 -2.64
N TRP A 90 -12.51 8.47 -3.36
CA TRP A 90 -11.35 7.72 -3.84
C TRP A 90 -10.56 8.48 -4.91
N PRO A 91 -9.21 8.47 -4.87
CA PRO A 91 -8.39 8.99 -5.96
C PRO A 91 -8.62 8.19 -7.25
N GLU A 92 -8.92 8.87 -8.36
CA GLU A 92 -9.07 8.21 -9.69
C GLU A 92 -7.80 7.47 -10.12
N ALA A 93 -6.66 7.94 -9.65
CA ALA A 93 -5.37 7.33 -9.93
C ALA A 93 -5.17 5.97 -9.26
N GLY A 94 -5.99 5.63 -8.25
CA GLY A 94 -5.98 4.35 -7.55
C GLY A 94 -5.59 4.44 -6.08
N CYS A 95 -5.71 3.30 -5.42
CA CYS A 95 -5.44 3.11 -4.01
C CYS A 95 -4.70 1.78 -3.81
N ILE A 96 -3.66 1.79 -2.99
CA ILE A 96 -2.91 0.60 -2.60
C ILE A 96 -3.03 0.44 -1.09
N LEU A 97 -3.62 -0.66 -0.64
CA LEU A 97 -3.55 -1.07 0.75
C LEU A 97 -2.24 -1.84 0.95
N HIS A 98 -1.29 -1.18 1.60
CA HIS A 98 0.08 -1.66 1.75
C HIS A 98 0.19 -2.66 2.91
N CYS A 99 1.07 -3.65 2.74
CA CYS A 99 1.49 -4.63 3.75
C CYS A 99 0.33 -5.27 4.53
N PHE A 100 -0.66 -5.80 3.80
CA PHE A 100 -1.86 -6.33 4.41
C PHE A 100 -1.56 -7.60 5.26
N THR A 101 -2.04 -7.60 6.51
CA THR A 101 -1.76 -8.67 7.49
C THR A 101 -3.00 -9.19 8.24
N ASN A 102 -4.21 -8.88 7.77
CA ASN A 102 -5.46 -9.29 8.40
C ASN A 102 -6.19 -10.38 7.60
N ASP A 103 -7.43 -10.64 7.95
CA ASP A 103 -8.31 -11.61 7.30
C ASP A 103 -9.08 -11.04 6.10
N TRP A 104 -9.79 -11.92 5.40
CA TRP A 104 -10.62 -11.54 4.26
C TRP A 104 -11.74 -10.57 4.62
N GLY A 105 -12.42 -10.77 5.77
CA GLY A 105 -13.53 -9.90 6.18
C GLY A 105 -13.10 -8.43 6.33
N THR A 106 -11.86 -8.22 6.77
CA THR A 106 -11.22 -6.89 6.84
C THR A 106 -10.83 -6.37 5.45
N LEU A 107 -10.41 -7.26 4.55
CA LEU A 107 -9.92 -6.88 3.22
C LEU A 107 -11.04 -6.62 2.20
N GLU A 108 -12.10 -7.44 2.22
CA GLU A 108 -13.18 -7.44 1.22
C GLU A 108 -13.75 -6.04 0.92
N PRO A 109 -14.06 -5.19 1.92
CA PRO A 109 -14.58 -3.84 1.66
C PRO A 109 -13.60 -2.92 0.89
N TRP A 110 -12.30 -3.15 1.00
CA TRP A 110 -11.27 -2.42 0.25
C TRP A 110 -11.20 -2.89 -1.20
N ILE A 111 -11.29 -4.20 -1.41
CA ILE A 111 -11.32 -4.82 -2.74
C ILE A 111 -12.56 -4.38 -3.51
N ASP A 112 -13.73 -4.37 -2.86
CA ASP A 112 -14.99 -3.89 -3.43
C ASP A 112 -14.93 -2.40 -3.79
N ALA A 113 -14.16 -1.61 -3.04
CA ALA A 113 -13.90 -0.20 -3.37
C ALA A 113 -12.87 0.00 -4.51
N GLY A 114 -12.31 -1.07 -5.06
CA GLY A 114 -11.35 -1.01 -6.17
C GLY A 114 -9.89 -0.83 -5.75
N CYS A 115 -9.55 -0.96 -4.45
CA CYS A 115 -8.16 -0.90 -4.00
C CYS A 115 -7.37 -2.10 -4.49
N SER A 116 -6.11 -1.86 -4.86
CA SER A 116 -5.11 -2.91 -4.93
C SER A 116 -4.56 -3.21 -3.54
N VAL A 117 -4.06 -4.41 -3.34
CA VAL A 117 -3.46 -4.83 -2.06
C VAL A 117 -2.07 -5.43 -2.29
N THR A 118 -1.15 -5.13 -1.39
CA THR A 118 0.16 -5.78 -1.36
C THR A 118 0.27 -6.77 -0.21
N PHE A 119 0.89 -7.91 -0.49
CA PHE A 119 1.28 -8.89 0.52
C PHE A 119 2.79 -8.93 0.63
N GLY A 120 3.28 -8.83 1.86
CA GLY A 120 4.70 -8.92 2.19
C GLY A 120 5.10 -10.27 2.79
N GLY A 121 6.26 -10.30 3.44
CA GLY A 121 6.83 -11.51 4.04
C GLY A 121 5.93 -12.24 5.04
N ALA A 122 4.95 -11.54 5.65
CA ALA A 122 3.96 -12.13 6.55
C ALA A 122 3.17 -13.29 5.93
N LEU A 123 2.98 -13.29 4.61
CA LEU A 123 2.33 -14.38 3.88
C LEU A 123 3.02 -15.73 4.13
N THR A 124 4.34 -15.72 4.38
CA THR A 124 5.16 -16.91 4.59
C THR A 124 5.23 -17.36 6.06
N PHE A 125 4.67 -16.59 7.01
CA PHE A 125 4.82 -16.86 8.45
C PHE A 125 3.92 -18.02 8.90
N ASN A 126 4.33 -18.70 10.00
CA ASN A 126 3.56 -19.83 10.53
C ASN A 126 2.14 -19.46 10.94
N ASN A 127 1.96 -18.26 11.47
CA ASN A 127 0.67 -17.72 11.93
C ASN A 127 -0.07 -16.91 10.84
N GLY A 128 0.29 -17.07 9.56
CA GLY A 128 -0.25 -16.30 8.45
C GLY A 128 -1.47 -16.93 7.75
N ASP A 129 -2.20 -17.87 8.39
CA ASP A 129 -3.32 -18.57 7.73
C ASP A 129 -4.42 -17.61 7.26
N ALA A 130 -4.80 -16.63 8.08
CA ALA A 130 -5.80 -15.63 7.72
C ALA A 130 -5.34 -14.76 6.53
N ILE A 131 -4.04 -14.42 6.49
CA ILE A 131 -3.44 -13.65 5.38
C ILE A 131 -3.46 -14.48 4.10
N ARG A 132 -3.14 -15.78 4.18
CA ARG A 132 -3.18 -16.71 3.04
C ARG A 132 -4.58 -16.90 2.49
N ASP A 133 -5.59 -17.05 3.38
CA ASP A 133 -6.99 -17.11 2.96
C ASP A 133 -7.40 -15.82 2.22
N ALA A 134 -7.05 -14.66 2.76
CA ALA A 134 -7.30 -13.38 2.11
C ALA A 134 -6.61 -13.30 0.73
N ALA A 135 -5.32 -13.64 0.66
CA ALA A 135 -4.55 -13.61 -0.59
C ALA A 135 -5.08 -14.56 -1.66
N ALA A 136 -5.67 -15.70 -1.26
CA ALA A 136 -6.29 -16.64 -2.19
C ALA A 136 -7.53 -16.06 -2.88
N ARG A 137 -8.25 -15.14 -2.24
CA ARG A 137 -9.54 -14.59 -2.70
C ARG A 137 -9.42 -13.30 -3.49
N VAL A 138 -8.33 -12.55 -3.35
CA VAL A 138 -8.14 -11.26 -4.06
C VAL A 138 -8.20 -11.46 -5.56
N PRO A 139 -8.98 -10.65 -6.32
CA PRO A 139 -8.94 -10.66 -7.77
C PRO A 139 -7.53 -10.38 -8.30
N GLU A 140 -7.08 -11.14 -9.30
CA GLU A 140 -5.71 -11.02 -9.81
C GLU A 140 -5.32 -9.61 -10.23
N MET A 141 -6.28 -8.81 -10.70
CA MET A 141 -6.04 -7.43 -11.15
C MET A 141 -5.73 -6.44 -10.01
N GLN A 142 -6.03 -6.82 -8.76
CA GLN A 142 -5.82 -5.99 -7.57
C GLN A 142 -4.66 -6.50 -6.69
N LEU A 143 -3.97 -7.55 -7.15
CA LEU A 143 -2.96 -8.28 -6.39
C LEU A 143 -1.55 -7.79 -6.70
N MET A 144 -0.79 -7.46 -5.66
CA MET A 144 0.63 -7.10 -5.75
C MET A 144 1.42 -7.73 -4.60
N VAL A 145 2.75 -7.73 -4.70
CA VAL A 145 3.66 -8.16 -3.64
C VAL A 145 4.66 -7.06 -3.30
N GLU A 146 5.18 -7.12 -2.10
CA GLU A 146 6.19 -6.21 -1.59
C GLU A 146 7.13 -6.89 -0.60
N THR A 147 8.04 -6.13 0.02
CA THR A 147 8.96 -6.64 1.04
C THR A 147 8.77 -6.01 2.41
N ASP A 148 8.39 -4.73 2.46
CA ASP A 148 8.43 -3.88 3.65
C ASP A 148 9.86 -3.76 4.25
N SER A 149 10.88 -3.79 3.37
CA SER A 149 12.29 -3.73 3.78
C SER A 149 12.60 -2.47 4.61
N PRO A 150 13.36 -2.59 5.70
CA PRO A 150 14.17 -3.74 6.14
C PRO A 150 13.45 -4.71 7.07
N TYR A 151 12.13 -4.61 7.18
CA TYR A 151 11.30 -5.42 8.09
C TYR A 151 10.74 -6.66 7.38
N MET A 152 10.15 -7.57 8.16
CA MET A 152 9.30 -8.67 7.71
C MET A 152 9.94 -9.62 6.69
N ALA A 153 11.25 -9.91 6.81
CA ALA A 153 11.92 -10.89 5.96
C ALA A 153 11.09 -12.18 5.84
N PRO A 154 10.80 -12.66 4.61
CA PRO A 154 10.03 -13.87 4.39
C PRO A 154 10.84 -15.12 4.77
N LYS A 155 10.16 -16.27 4.94
CA LYS A 155 10.86 -17.55 4.98
C LYS A 155 11.52 -17.82 3.61
N PRO A 156 12.71 -18.46 3.59
CA PRO A 156 13.44 -19.04 4.72
C PRO A 156 14.33 -18.04 5.50
N LEU A 157 14.34 -16.76 5.13
CA LEU A 157 15.25 -15.75 5.67
C LEU A 157 14.70 -15.01 6.90
N ARG A 158 13.75 -15.63 7.60
CA ARG A 158 13.11 -15.05 8.79
C ARG A 158 14.12 -14.72 9.87
N GLY A 159 14.13 -13.46 10.35
CA GLY A 159 15.06 -12.97 11.36
C GLY A 159 16.26 -12.18 10.79
N GLU A 160 16.45 -12.20 9.48
CA GLU A 160 17.41 -11.34 8.79
C GLU A 160 16.81 -9.97 8.47
N ALA A 161 17.65 -9.00 8.11
CA ALA A 161 17.17 -7.74 7.52
C ALA A 161 16.57 -8.02 6.14
N CYS A 162 15.32 -7.58 5.92
CA CYS A 162 14.67 -7.79 4.63
C CYS A 162 15.30 -6.90 3.56
N GLU A 163 15.51 -7.48 2.39
CA GLU A 163 16.02 -6.78 1.21
C GLU A 163 14.97 -6.83 0.07
N PRO A 164 14.96 -5.84 -0.85
CA PRO A 164 14.00 -5.82 -1.96
C PRO A 164 14.00 -7.10 -2.82
N ALA A 165 15.15 -7.75 -2.99
CA ALA A 165 15.26 -9.01 -3.71
C ALA A 165 14.47 -10.16 -3.07
N MET A 166 14.14 -10.08 -1.78
CA MET A 166 13.39 -11.10 -1.05
C MET A 166 11.90 -11.15 -1.45
N ALA A 167 11.40 -10.18 -2.23
CA ALA A 167 10.05 -10.21 -2.81
C ALA A 167 9.76 -11.53 -3.56
N VAL A 168 10.77 -12.16 -4.16
CA VAL A 168 10.64 -13.44 -4.87
C VAL A 168 10.12 -14.58 -3.99
N PHE A 169 10.45 -14.57 -2.69
CA PHE A 169 9.94 -15.57 -1.75
C PHE A 169 8.46 -15.35 -1.42
N THR A 170 8.06 -14.09 -1.27
CA THR A 170 6.65 -13.72 -1.08
C THR A 170 5.82 -14.07 -2.32
N GLU A 171 6.34 -13.75 -3.50
CA GLU A 171 5.69 -14.07 -4.78
C GLU A 171 5.55 -15.58 -5.00
N SER A 172 6.58 -16.35 -4.64
CA SER A 172 6.54 -17.81 -4.66
C SER A 172 5.46 -18.35 -3.73
N ALA A 173 5.41 -17.85 -2.48
CA ALA A 173 4.41 -18.25 -1.50
C ALA A 173 2.99 -17.88 -1.95
N LEU A 174 2.81 -16.73 -2.60
CA LEU A 174 1.53 -16.31 -3.17
C LEU A 174 1.05 -17.29 -4.24
N ALA A 175 1.95 -17.75 -5.11
CA ALA A 175 1.61 -18.74 -6.13
C ALA A 175 1.20 -20.08 -5.50
N ASP A 176 1.90 -20.52 -4.45
CA ASP A 176 1.56 -21.75 -3.71
C ASP A 176 0.18 -21.63 -3.04
N VAL A 177 -0.11 -20.49 -2.41
CA VAL A 177 -1.42 -20.18 -1.80
C VAL A 177 -2.56 -20.24 -2.82
N ARG A 178 -2.31 -19.83 -4.04
CA ARG A 178 -3.30 -19.83 -5.15
C ARG A 178 -3.33 -21.14 -5.93
N GLY A 179 -2.51 -22.12 -5.58
CA GLY A 179 -2.41 -23.41 -6.28
C GLY A 179 -1.90 -23.27 -7.72
N ALA A 180 -1.21 -22.16 -8.04
CA ALA A 180 -0.71 -21.91 -9.37
C ALA A 180 0.59 -22.67 -9.63
N GLU A 181 0.62 -23.48 -10.71
CA GLU A 181 1.76 -24.30 -11.11
C GLU A 181 2.11 -24.06 -12.59
N GLY A 182 3.33 -24.41 -12.98
CA GLY A 182 3.77 -24.37 -14.39
C GLY A 182 3.50 -23.01 -15.06
N GLU A 183 2.77 -23.01 -16.16
CA GLU A 183 2.42 -21.79 -16.91
C GLU A 183 1.49 -20.84 -16.15
N GLU A 184 0.60 -21.37 -15.30
CA GLU A 184 -0.28 -20.54 -14.47
C GLU A 184 0.52 -19.74 -13.45
N ARG A 185 1.56 -20.34 -12.85
CA ARG A 185 2.49 -19.64 -11.94
C ARG A 185 3.22 -18.50 -12.64
N LEU A 186 3.71 -18.73 -13.84
CA LEU A 186 4.37 -17.68 -14.63
C LEU A 186 3.38 -16.58 -15.05
N ALA A 187 2.14 -16.94 -15.37
CA ALA A 187 1.10 -15.98 -15.69
C ALA A 187 0.75 -15.09 -14.47
N LEU A 188 0.66 -15.68 -13.27
CA LEU A 188 0.44 -14.95 -12.02
C LEU A 188 1.58 -13.96 -11.75
N PHE A 189 2.84 -14.36 -11.89
CA PHE A 189 3.99 -13.48 -11.69
C PHE A 189 3.97 -12.29 -12.65
N ARG A 190 3.69 -12.54 -13.94
CA ARG A 190 3.51 -11.46 -14.93
C ARG A 190 2.36 -10.54 -14.56
N ARG A 191 1.26 -11.06 -14.02
CA ARG A 191 0.10 -10.28 -13.59
C ARG A 191 0.46 -9.35 -12.43
N VAL A 192 1.08 -9.89 -11.37
CA VAL A 192 1.53 -9.13 -10.21
C VAL A 192 2.48 -7.99 -10.61
N LEU A 193 3.45 -8.29 -11.47
CA LEU A 193 4.37 -7.28 -12.01
C LEU A 193 3.62 -6.20 -12.81
N THR A 194 2.72 -6.62 -13.73
CA THR A 194 1.93 -5.68 -14.54
C THR A 194 1.07 -4.76 -13.69
N ASN A 195 0.45 -5.28 -12.61
CA ASN A 195 -0.34 -4.48 -11.69
C ASN A 195 0.51 -3.40 -11.02
N ALA A 196 1.68 -3.80 -10.49
CA ALA A 196 2.61 -2.87 -9.85
C ALA A 196 3.14 -1.81 -10.85
N GLU A 197 3.51 -2.20 -12.06
CA GLU A 197 3.96 -1.27 -13.11
C GLU A 197 2.85 -0.31 -13.53
N SER A 198 1.63 -0.80 -13.72
CA SER A 198 0.48 0.03 -14.10
C SER A 198 0.14 1.06 -13.04
N MET A 199 0.27 0.69 -11.77
CA MET A 199 -0.02 1.57 -10.63
C MET A 199 1.12 2.57 -10.38
N LEU A 200 2.37 2.13 -10.41
CA LEU A 200 3.51 2.90 -9.91
C LEU A 200 4.46 3.41 -10.99
N ASN A 201 4.47 2.81 -12.20
CA ASN A 201 5.35 3.26 -13.29
C ASN A 201 4.64 4.16 -14.30
N ARG A 202 3.88 5.11 -13.81
CA ARG A 202 3.07 6.05 -14.62
C ARG A 202 3.91 7.21 -15.15
N PRO A 203 3.52 7.81 -16.27
CA PRO A 203 4.09 9.08 -16.71
C PRO A 203 3.77 10.18 -15.68
N PRO A 204 4.56 11.26 -15.63
CA PRO A 204 4.26 12.41 -14.78
C PRO A 204 2.86 12.98 -15.05
N THR A 205 2.15 13.34 -13.98
CA THR A 205 0.80 13.92 -14.05
C THR A 205 0.84 15.35 -14.61
N ALA A 206 -0.31 15.87 -15.04
CA ALA A 206 -0.43 17.27 -15.47
C ALA A 206 0.02 18.24 -14.36
N TRP A 207 -0.33 17.94 -13.10
CA TRP A 207 0.07 18.71 -11.93
C TRP A 207 1.61 18.71 -11.74
N GLN A 208 2.27 17.57 -11.93
CA GLN A 208 3.74 17.47 -11.87
C GLN A 208 4.46 18.19 -13.01
N LEU A 209 3.76 18.43 -14.10
CA LEU A 209 4.26 19.17 -15.27
C LEU A 209 3.94 20.67 -15.23
N GLY A 210 3.25 21.13 -14.18
CA GLY A 210 2.85 22.53 -14.01
C GLY A 210 1.76 22.96 -15.03
N LYS A 211 0.89 22.03 -15.39
CA LYS A 211 -0.19 22.24 -16.36
C LYS A 211 -1.57 22.27 -15.69
#